data_2797ead654224909df69bfb68f80b1b3
#
_entry.id   2797ead654224909df69bfb68f80b1b3
#
_cell.length_a   1.000
_cell.length_b   1.000
_cell.length_c   1.000
_cell.angle_alpha   90.00
_cell.angle_beta   90.00
_cell.angle_gamma   90.00
#
_symmetry.space_group_name_H-M   'P 1'
#
loop_
_entity.id
_entity.type
_entity.pdbx_description
1 polymer ?
#
loop_
_entity_poly.entity_id
_entity_poly.type
_entity_poly.pdbx_seq_one_letter_code
_entity_poly.pdbx_strand_id
1 'polypeptide(L)'
;MKNSDTTPTRKASTRTNDPERTMAEILSVATKEFAHKGLAGARIDEIAAATRTSKRMIYYYFGSKEGLYVSVLEAAYGRMRKIEANLHLKDLAPALALKNLVEFTYDHHQGNEDFIRLVMNENVQRGEYLGQSKAIQKLNGSALETIEDLYMRGV
;
A
#
# COMPACT_ATOMS: atom_id res chain seq x y z
N MET A 1 32.16 -17.77 54.38
CA MET A 1 31.00 -17.04 53.82
C MET A 1 31.35 -16.65 52.38
N LYS A 2 30.79 -17.37 51.41
CA LYS A 2 31.06 -17.16 49.96
C LYS A 2 29.84 -16.46 49.38
N ASN A 3 30.00 -15.21 48.96
CA ASN A 3 29.00 -14.47 48.26
C ASN A 3 29.04 -14.87 46.77
N SER A 4 27.97 -15.48 46.30
CA SER A 4 27.77 -15.79 44.90
C SER A 4 27.14 -14.59 44.22
N ASP A 5 27.93 -13.90 43.40
CA ASP A 5 27.49 -12.78 42.57
C ASP A 5 26.86 -13.37 41.30
N THR A 6 25.54 -13.32 41.21
CA THR A 6 24.80 -13.83 40.06
C THR A 6 24.43 -12.63 39.18
N THR A 7 25.26 -12.33 38.20
CA THR A 7 24.97 -11.34 37.16
C THR A 7 23.86 -11.86 36.22
N PRO A 8 22.75 -11.15 36.00
CA PRO A 8 21.75 -11.59 35.04
C PRO A 8 22.24 -11.40 33.63
N THR A 9 22.38 -12.49 32.92
CA THR A 9 22.70 -12.52 31.49
C THR A 9 21.56 -11.87 30.71
N ARG A 10 21.82 -10.70 30.16
CA ARG A 10 20.93 -9.96 29.25
C ARG A 10 20.76 -10.78 27.97
N LYS A 11 19.64 -11.48 27.81
CA LYS A 11 19.24 -12.16 26.57
C LYS A 11 19.26 -11.12 25.44
N ALA A 12 20.22 -11.24 24.55
CA ALA A 12 20.21 -10.56 23.28
C ALA A 12 18.99 -11.05 22.49
N SER A 13 18.05 -10.18 22.25
CA SER A 13 16.92 -10.40 21.33
C SER A 13 17.51 -10.68 19.96
N THR A 14 17.54 -11.95 19.56
CA THR A 14 17.81 -12.35 18.19
C THR A 14 16.73 -11.73 17.33
N ARG A 15 17.09 -10.66 16.57
CA ARG A 15 16.25 -10.13 15.49
C ARG A 15 16.05 -11.27 14.50
N THR A 16 14.89 -11.93 14.57
CA THR A 16 14.44 -12.82 13.52
C THR A 16 14.34 -11.96 12.26
N ASN A 17 15.19 -12.29 11.27
CA ASN A 17 15.16 -11.63 9.98
C ASN A 17 13.89 -12.12 9.27
N ASP A 18 12.79 -11.39 9.45
CA ASP A 18 11.50 -11.64 8.81
C ASP A 18 11.43 -10.78 7.54
N PRO A 19 11.63 -11.37 6.35
CA PRO A 19 11.62 -10.63 5.09
C PRO A 19 10.28 -9.96 4.81
N GLU A 20 9.16 -10.61 5.16
CA GLU A 20 7.81 -10.08 4.93
C GLU A 20 7.58 -8.83 5.76
N ARG A 21 7.95 -8.89 7.04
CA ARG A 21 7.89 -7.73 7.93
C ARG A 21 8.78 -6.59 7.44
N THR A 22 9.99 -6.90 7.01
CA THR A 22 10.92 -5.89 6.48
C THR A 22 10.36 -5.23 5.23
N MET A 23 9.81 -5.99 4.29
CA MET A 23 9.16 -5.45 3.10
C MET A 23 7.96 -4.58 3.46
N ALA A 24 7.13 -5.00 4.41
CA ALA A 24 5.97 -4.23 4.86
C ALA A 24 6.38 -2.88 5.49
N GLU A 25 7.44 -2.87 6.31
CA GLU A 25 8.00 -1.64 6.89
C GLU A 25 8.55 -0.70 5.80
N ILE A 26 9.27 -1.23 4.81
CA ILE A 26 9.78 -0.45 3.68
C ILE A 26 8.61 0.15 2.89
N LEU A 27 7.59 -0.63 2.54
CA LEU A 27 6.42 -0.16 1.80
C LEU A 27 5.66 0.93 2.56
N SER A 28 5.52 0.80 3.88
CA SER A 28 4.85 1.81 4.70
C SER A 28 5.57 3.16 4.68
N VAL A 29 6.89 3.17 4.83
CA VAL A 29 7.70 4.39 4.78
C VAL A 29 7.76 4.96 3.36
N ALA A 30 7.95 4.09 2.35
CA ALA A 30 8.00 4.48 0.95
C ALA A 30 6.67 5.10 0.48
N THR A 31 5.53 4.61 0.97
CA THR A 31 4.21 5.19 0.68
C THR A 31 4.17 6.67 1.02
N LYS A 32 4.59 7.05 2.23
CA LYS A 32 4.64 8.44 2.67
C LYS A 32 5.65 9.26 1.85
N GLU A 33 6.84 8.72 1.64
CA GLU A 33 7.88 9.41 0.89
C GLU A 33 7.44 9.72 -0.55
N PHE A 34 6.86 8.73 -1.25
CA PHE A 34 6.35 8.94 -2.60
C PHE A 34 5.09 9.81 -2.66
N ALA A 35 4.18 9.66 -1.70
CA ALA A 35 2.98 10.49 -1.63
C ALA A 35 3.33 11.99 -1.51
N HIS A 36 4.30 12.32 -0.66
CA HIS A 36 4.67 13.71 -0.40
C HIS A 36 5.64 14.31 -1.41
N LYS A 37 6.57 13.53 -1.95
CA LYS A 37 7.65 14.03 -2.83
C LYS A 37 7.54 13.60 -4.28
N GLY A 38 6.57 12.74 -4.60
CA GLY A 38 6.47 12.10 -5.91
C GLY A 38 7.63 11.14 -6.19
N LEU A 39 7.58 10.45 -7.32
CA LEU A 39 8.66 9.51 -7.71
C LEU A 39 9.98 10.24 -7.91
N ALA A 40 9.99 11.39 -8.58
CA ALA A 40 11.22 12.14 -8.89
C ALA A 40 11.91 12.68 -7.63
N GLY A 41 11.13 13.21 -6.67
CA GLY A 41 11.64 13.85 -5.46
C GLY A 41 11.98 12.90 -4.32
N ALA A 42 11.40 11.71 -4.30
CA ALA A 42 11.62 10.72 -3.25
C ALA A 42 13.06 10.17 -3.27
N ARG A 43 13.61 9.88 -2.09
CA ARG A 43 15.00 9.41 -1.92
C ARG A 43 15.05 8.08 -1.21
N ILE A 44 15.67 7.08 -1.87
CA ILE A 44 15.89 5.74 -1.29
C ILE A 44 16.75 5.81 -0.02
N ASP A 45 17.66 6.78 0.10
CA ASP A 45 18.45 7.00 1.31
C ASP A 45 17.58 7.29 2.52
N GLU A 46 16.57 8.13 2.36
CA GLU A 46 15.66 8.53 3.44
C GLU A 46 14.78 7.36 3.86
N ILE A 47 14.29 6.57 2.90
CA ILE A 47 13.52 5.35 3.16
C ILE A 47 14.40 4.33 3.92
N ALA A 48 15.63 4.12 3.48
CA ALA A 48 16.56 3.20 4.11
C ALA A 48 16.86 3.61 5.56
N ALA A 49 17.14 4.89 5.80
CA ALA A 49 17.40 5.43 7.13
C ALA A 49 16.19 5.26 8.06
N ALA A 50 14.98 5.60 7.59
CA ALA A 50 13.76 5.53 8.38
C ALA A 50 13.35 4.08 8.75
N THR A 51 13.66 3.12 7.88
CA THR A 51 13.36 1.68 8.10
C THR A 51 14.52 0.93 8.76
N ARG A 52 15.64 1.62 9.05
CA ARG A 52 16.86 0.99 9.55
C ARG A 52 17.35 -0.17 8.67
N THR A 53 17.12 -0.05 7.37
CA THR A 53 17.48 -1.01 6.33
C THR A 53 18.55 -0.39 5.44
N SER A 54 19.31 -1.20 4.71
CA SER A 54 20.28 -0.69 3.72
C SER A 54 19.60 -0.47 2.36
N LYS A 55 20.12 0.48 1.56
CA LYS A 55 19.71 0.64 0.15
C LYS A 55 19.81 -0.67 -0.62
N ARG A 56 20.89 -1.46 -0.36
CA ARG A 56 21.11 -2.75 -1.00
C ARG A 56 19.93 -3.70 -0.75
N MET A 57 19.39 -3.72 0.47
CA MET A 57 18.25 -4.57 0.81
C MET A 57 16.98 -4.07 0.13
N ILE A 58 16.77 -2.75 0.04
CA ILE A 58 15.64 -2.19 -0.69
C ILE A 58 15.68 -2.62 -2.15
N TYR A 59 16.82 -2.46 -2.81
CA TYR A 59 16.99 -2.90 -4.21
C TYR A 59 16.93 -4.42 -4.38
N TYR A 60 17.36 -5.18 -3.39
CA TYR A 60 17.21 -6.63 -3.41
C TYR A 60 15.72 -7.06 -3.44
N TYR A 61 14.85 -6.40 -2.66
CA TYR A 61 13.44 -6.72 -2.62
C TYR A 61 12.63 -6.14 -3.79
N PHE A 62 12.95 -4.95 -4.23
CA PHE A 62 12.11 -4.18 -5.15
C PHE A 62 12.75 -3.87 -6.50
N GLY A 63 14.01 -4.26 -6.71
CA GLY A 63 14.76 -4.10 -7.95
C GLY A 63 15.28 -2.69 -8.18
N SER A 64 14.39 -1.71 -8.23
CA SER A 64 14.69 -0.30 -8.49
C SER A 64 13.81 0.64 -7.66
N LYS A 65 14.04 1.94 -7.75
CA LYS A 65 13.17 2.97 -7.16
C LYS A 65 11.77 2.92 -7.77
N GLU A 66 11.70 2.75 -9.07
CA GLU A 66 10.47 2.59 -9.84
C GLU A 66 9.74 1.30 -9.44
N GLY A 67 10.48 0.20 -9.27
CA GLY A 67 9.94 -1.08 -8.77
C GLY A 67 9.33 -0.96 -7.37
N LEU A 68 10.00 -0.22 -6.47
CA LEU A 68 9.45 0.10 -5.16
C LEU A 68 8.19 0.97 -5.27
N TYR A 69 8.19 1.95 -6.18
CA TYR A 69 7.02 2.80 -6.41
C TYR A 69 5.81 2.01 -6.92
N VAL A 70 6.01 1.13 -7.91
CA VAL A 70 4.96 0.21 -8.39
C VAL A 70 4.43 -0.66 -7.26
N SER A 71 5.31 -1.21 -6.41
CA SER A 71 4.90 -2.02 -5.25
C SER A 71 4.10 -1.22 -4.22
N VAL A 72 4.42 0.07 -4.05
CA VAL A 72 3.63 0.99 -3.20
C VAL A 72 2.23 1.20 -3.79
N LEU A 73 2.13 1.44 -5.11
CA LEU A 73 0.84 1.56 -5.79
C LEU A 73 0.02 0.27 -5.66
N GLU A 74 0.61 -0.89 -5.91
CA GLU A 74 -0.05 -2.20 -5.78
C GLU A 74 -0.60 -2.41 -4.36
N ALA A 75 0.20 -2.10 -3.34
CA ALA A 75 -0.22 -2.22 -1.95
C ALA A 75 -1.36 -1.24 -1.59
N ALA A 76 -1.31 -0.01 -2.10
CA ALA A 76 -2.31 1.03 -1.85
C ALA A 76 -3.65 0.68 -2.51
N TYR A 77 -3.64 0.33 -3.79
CA TYR A 77 -4.84 -0.10 -4.52
C TYR A 77 -5.39 -1.42 -3.98
N GLY A 78 -4.53 -2.38 -3.64
CA GLY A 78 -4.94 -3.65 -3.05
C GLY A 78 -5.66 -3.48 -1.72
N ARG A 79 -5.19 -2.59 -0.85
CA ARG A 79 -5.88 -2.27 0.41
C ARG A 79 -7.26 -1.67 0.17
N MET A 80 -7.37 -0.69 -0.72
CA MET A 80 -8.66 -0.08 -1.06
C MET A 80 -9.65 -1.11 -1.57
N ARG A 81 -9.26 -1.94 -2.54
CA ARG A 81 -10.13 -2.97 -3.12
C ARG A 81 -10.52 -4.05 -2.11
N LYS A 82 -9.62 -4.41 -1.20
CA LYS A 82 -9.93 -5.36 -0.12
C LYS A 82 -11.00 -4.81 0.83
N ILE A 83 -10.95 -3.53 1.17
CA ILE A 83 -11.96 -2.90 2.02
C ILE A 83 -13.29 -2.76 1.26
N GLU A 84 -13.24 -2.32 -0.01
CA GLU A 84 -14.41 -2.22 -0.89
C GLU A 84 -15.15 -3.56 -1.03
N ALA A 85 -14.42 -4.66 -1.14
CA ALA A 85 -15.02 -6.00 -1.23
C ALA A 85 -15.88 -6.36 0.00
N ASN A 86 -15.59 -5.80 1.18
CA ASN A 86 -16.38 -6.00 2.39
C ASN A 86 -17.73 -5.27 2.37
N LEU A 87 -18.00 -4.42 1.39
CA LEU A 87 -19.29 -3.74 1.23
C LEU A 87 -20.38 -4.69 0.73
N HIS A 88 -20.02 -5.87 0.23
CA HIS A 88 -20.96 -6.89 -0.28
C HIS A 88 -22.01 -6.31 -1.24
N LEU A 89 -21.58 -5.45 -2.16
CA LEU A 89 -22.45 -4.66 -3.04
C LEU A 89 -23.40 -5.53 -3.89
N LYS A 90 -22.99 -6.77 -4.19
CA LYS A 90 -23.82 -7.69 -4.98
C LYS A 90 -25.07 -8.16 -4.25
N ASP A 91 -25.06 -8.13 -2.92
CA ASP A 91 -26.17 -8.58 -2.07
C ASP A 91 -27.19 -7.46 -1.81
N LEU A 92 -26.92 -6.25 -2.26
CA LEU A 92 -27.74 -5.07 -2.04
C LEU A 92 -28.56 -4.70 -3.28
N ALA A 93 -29.70 -4.03 -3.04
CA ALA A 93 -30.44 -3.35 -4.12
C ALA A 93 -29.52 -2.35 -4.83
N PRO A 94 -29.57 -2.21 -6.17
CA PRO A 94 -28.61 -1.43 -6.95
C PRO A 94 -28.43 0.01 -6.48
N ALA A 95 -29.51 0.71 -6.16
CA ALA A 95 -29.44 2.09 -5.66
C ALA A 95 -28.72 2.19 -4.30
N LEU A 96 -28.97 1.23 -3.39
CA LEU A 96 -28.31 1.18 -2.08
C LEU A 96 -26.84 0.80 -2.24
N ALA A 97 -26.53 -0.16 -3.11
CA ALA A 97 -25.17 -0.55 -3.40
C ALA A 97 -24.34 0.61 -3.97
N LEU A 98 -24.89 1.36 -4.91
CA LEU A 98 -24.25 2.55 -5.48
C LEU A 98 -24.02 3.63 -4.40
N LYS A 99 -25.04 3.89 -3.57
CA LYS A 99 -24.89 4.83 -2.45
C LYS A 99 -23.75 4.42 -1.54
N ASN A 100 -23.72 3.16 -1.09
CA ASN A 100 -22.67 2.64 -0.20
C ASN A 100 -21.28 2.74 -0.84
N LEU A 101 -21.16 2.46 -2.14
CA LEU A 101 -19.90 2.59 -2.88
C LEU A 101 -19.41 4.04 -2.92
N VAL A 102 -20.30 4.99 -3.18
CA VAL A 102 -19.95 6.43 -3.22
C VAL A 102 -19.53 6.92 -1.83
N GLU A 103 -20.30 6.60 -0.79
CA GLU A 103 -19.99 6.97 0.60
C GLU A 103 -18.64 6.36 1.04
N PHE A 104 -18.44 5.08 0.79
CA PHE A 104 -17.14 4.42 1.05
C PHE A 104 -15.97 5.11 0.34
N THR A 105 -16.13 5.40 -0.94
CA THR A 105 -15.07 6.05 -1.74
C THR A 105 -14.74 7.41 -1.17
N TYR A 106 -15.74 8.20 -0.81
CA TYR A 106 -15.56 9.50 -0.20
C TYR A 106 -14.82 9.41 1.13
N ASP A 107 -15.30 8.55 2.04
CA ASP A 107 -14.70 8.38 3.38
C ASP A 107 -13.27 7.84 3.30
N HIS A 108 -13.05 6.86 2.41
CA HIS A 108 -11.71 6.32 2.16
C HIS A 108 -10.75 7.40 1.67
N HIS A 109 -11.19 8.26 0.76
CA HIS A 109 -10.36 9.34 0.24
C HIS A 109 -10.07 10.40 1.31
N GLN A 110 -11.06 10.77 2.13
CA GLN A 110 -10.84 11.70 3.24
C GLN A 110 -9.88 11.16 4.30
N GLY A 111 -9.99 9.88 4.61
CA GLY A 111 -9.18 9.23 5.65
C GLY A 111 -7.78 8.79 5.19
N ASN A 112 -7.47 8.84 3.88
CA ASN A 112 -6.23 8.30 3.30
C ASN A 112 -5.55 9.31 2.36
N GLU A 113 -5.04 10.40 2.92
CA GLU A 113 -4.38 11.48 2.15
C GLU A 113 -3.22 10.95 1.29
N ASP A 114 -2.39 10.04 1.83
CA ASP A 114 -1.28 9.46 1.07
C ASP A 114 -1.76 8.71 -0.17
N PHE A 115 -2.89 8.00 -0.09
CA PHE A 115 -3.49 7.33 -1.25
C PHE A 115 -3.90 8.34 -2.33
N ILE A 116 -4.59 9.42 -1.94
CA ILE A 116 -5.00 10.46 -2.88
C ILE A 116 -3.79 11.14 -3.54
N ARG A 117 -2.73 11.42 -2.78
CA ARG A 117 -1.50 11.99 -3.32
C ARG A 117 -0.84 11.06 -4.35
N LEU A 118 -0.81 9.75 -4.08
CA LEU A 118 -0.31 8.77 -5.05
C LEU A 118 -1.17 8.74 -6.33
N VAL A 119 -2.50 8.74 -6.20
CA VAL A 119 -3.42 8.78 -7.34
C VAL A 119 -3.21 10.05 -8.17
N MET A 120 -3.07 11.21 -7.51
CA MET A 120 -2.82 12.48 -8.20
C MET A 120 -1.47 12.52 -8.90
N ASN A 121 -0.42 11.96 -8.28
CA ASN A 121 0.89 11.83 -8.89
C ASN A 121 0.84 10.99 -10.18
N GLU A 122 0.11 9.87 -10.14
CA GLU A 122 -0.09 9.03 -11.32
C GLU A 122 -0.93 9.73 -12.41
N ASN A 123 -1.97 10.47 -12.03
CA ASN A 123 -2.77 11.24 -12.98
C ASN A 123 -1.92 12.28 -13.71
N VAL A 124 -1.03 13.00 -13.01
CA VAL A 124 -0.08 13.94 -13.62
C VAL A 124 0.86 13.22 -14.60
N GLN A 125 1.27 11.99 -14.29
CA GLN A 125 2.14 11.15 -15.12
C GLN A 125 1.36 10.28 -16.12
N ARG A 126 0.06 10.55 -16.34
CA ARG A 126 -0.82 9.83 -17.27
C ARG A 126 -0.95 8.33 -16.97
N GLY A 127 -0.78 7.92 -15.72
CA GLY A 127 -0.89 6.52 -15.29
C GLY A 127 0.26 5.63 -15.76
N GLU A 128 1.44 6.19 -15.99
CA GLU A 128 2.59 5.47 -16.55
C GLU A 128 2.93 4.22 -15.75
N TYR A 129 2.95 4.31 -14.43
CA TYR A 129 3.31 3.19 -13.56
C TYR A 129 2.14 2.28 -13.23
N LEU A 130 0.92 2.80 -13.17
CA LEU A 130 -0.30 1.98 -13.08
C LEU A 130 -0.42 1.04 -14.27
N GLY A 131 -0.11 1.53 -15.47
CA GLY A 131 -0.12 0.74 -16.71
C GLY A 131 0.91 -0.39 -16.75
N GLN A 132 1.97 -0.32 -15.96
CA GLN A 132 3.01 -1.36 -15.88
C GLN A 132 2.61 -2.54 -14.98
N SER A 133 1.68 -2.35 -14.03
CA SER A 133 1.27 -3.40 -13.09
C SER A 133 0.04 -4.15 -13.58
N LYS A 134 0.24 -5.42 -13.96
CA LYS A 134 -0.87 -6.33 -14.26
C LYS A 134 -1.78 -6.56 -13.05
N ALA A 135 -1.22 -6.51 -11.83
CA ALA A 135 -1.98 -6.65 -10.59
C ALA A 135 -2.97 -5.49 -10.43
N ILE A 136 -2.53 -4.25 -10.63
CA ILE A 136 -3.38 -3.07 -10.54
C ILE A 136 -4.42 -3.06 -11.67
N GLN A 137 -4.04 -3.42 -12.89
CA GLN A 137 -4.98 -3.52 -14.01
C GLN A 137 -6.11 -4.51 -13.69
N LYS A 138 -5.78 -5.67 -13.12
CA LYS A 138 -6.78 -6.66 -12.68
C LYS A 138 -7.68 -6.10 -11.57
N LEU A 139 -7.11 -5.44 -10.58
CA LEU A 139 -7.86 -4.82 -9.47
C LEU A 139 -8.83 -3.74 -9.98
N ASN A 140 -8.39 -2.90 -10.89
CA ASN A 140 -9.23 -1.85 -11.48
C ASN A 140 -10.29 -2.42 -12.43
N GLY A 141 -9.97 -3.47 -13.19
CA GLY A 141 -10.93 -4.20 -14.02
C GLY A 141 -12.09 -4.75 -13.18
N SER A 142 -11.80 -5.40 -12.06
CA SER A 142 -12.82 -5.90 -11.13
C SER A 142 -13.72 -4.81 -10.56
N ALA A 143 -13.19 -3.61 -10.32
CA ALA A 143 -14.00 -2.48 -9.87
C ALA A 143 -14.95 -1.98 -10.96
N LEU A 144 -14.48 -1.90 -12.22
CA LEU A 144 -15.32 -1.53 -13.36
C LEU A 144 -16.44 -2.55 -13.59
N GLU A 145 -16.13 -3.85 -13.52
CA GLU A 145 -17.12 -4.92 -13.61
C GLU A 145 -18.19 -4.80 -12.51
N THR A 146 -17.81 -4.40 -11.30
CA THR A 146 -18.75 -4.18 -10.20
C THR A 146 -19.69 -3.02 -10.52
N ILE A 147 -19.19 -1.91 -11.03
CA ILE A 147 -20.01 -0.75 -11.41
C ILE A 147 -20.96 -1.10 -12.56
N GLU A 148 -20.45 -1.83 -13.57
CA GLU A 148 -21.24 -2.30 -14.70
C GLU A 148 -22.38 -3.22 -14.24
N ASP A 149 -22.10 -4.19 -13.36
CA ASP A 149 -23.11 -5.07 -12.76
C ASP A 149 -24.19 -4.28 -12.00
N LEU A 150 -23.77 -3.29 -11.20
CA LEU A 150 -24.71 -2.42 -10.48
C LEU A 150 -25.62 -1.65 -11.45
N TYR A 151 -25.06 -1.12 -12.52
CA TYR A 151 -25.81 -0.41 -13.55
C TYR A 151 -26.83 -1.35 -14.23
N MET A 152 -26.37 -2.51 -14.71
CA MET A 152 -27.22 -3.48 -15.44
C MET A 152 -28.35 -4.05 -14.56
N ARG A 153 -28.15 -4.17 -13.26
CA ARG A 153 -29.21 -4.61 -12.32
C ARG A 153 -30.20 -3.50 -11.97
N GLY A 154 -29.81 -2.24 -12.16
CA GLY A 154 -30.64 -1.07 -11.83
C GLY A 154 -31.50 -0.54 -12.98
N VAL A 155 -31.23 -1.02 -14.20
CA VAL A 155 -31.97 -0.69 -15.44
C VAL A 155 -33.00 -1.79 -15.72
#